data_5ce991322c0d6a1bc8529ac0e228b1a8
#
_entry.id   5ce991322c0d6a1bc8529ac0e228b1a8
#
_cell.length_a   1.000
_cell.length_b   1.000
_cell.length_c   1.000
_cell.angle_alpha   90.00
_cell.angle_beta   90.00
_cell.angle_gamma   90.00
#
_symmetry.space_group_name_H-M   'P 1'
#
loop_
_entity.id
_entity.type
_entity.pdbx_description
1 polymer ?
#
loop_
_entity_poly.entity_id
_entity_poly.type
_entity_poly.pdbx_seq_one_letter_code
_entity_poly.pdbx_strand_id
1 'polypeptide(L)'
;ILPPQETGLTYNSWFGKFHLEMTWWHLAHYGLWNKPECMEKCFGWFLYAQKLARQIAKRQGFNGIRWMKMTDPSGIEAPSNVGSYLIWQQPHFIYLAELLYRAAKSSAERKELLKKYAGTVNATALFMADFAEYDSIRDRYILRGCIPAQETLKADSTINPPFELSYWHTALQMAEKWRQRSGIDDKGEWDSIINKLSPLAFNEDSLYLAAETAKNTYTDIRFTSDHPALLGALGMMPDSKLINK
;
A
#
# COMPACT_ATOMS: atom_id res chain seq x y z
N ILE A 1 3.28 -21.58 6.44
CA ILE A 1 2.67 -20.26 6.23
C ILE A 1 3.55 -19.52 5.22
N LEU A 2 3.06 -19.32 4.01
CA LEU A 2 3.80 -18.67 2.93
C LEU A 2 2.95 -17.53 2.37
N PRO A 3 3.57 -16.44 1.87
CA PRO A 3 2.83 -15.42 1.14
C PRO A 3 2.30 -16.02 -0.15
N PRO A 4 1.21 -15.49 -0.71
CA PRO A 4 0.75 -15.90 -2.03
C PRO A 4 1.83 -15.59 -3.06
N GLN A 5 2.11 -16.57 -3.90
CA GLN A 5 3.04 -16.40 -5.02
C GLN A 5 2.32 -15.87 -6.24
N GLU A 6 3.00 -15.11 -7.04
CA GLU A 6 2.58 -14.83 -8.41
C GLU A 6 2.91 -16.04 -9.29
N THR A 7 2.16 -17.11 -9.15
CA THR A 7 2.38 -18.35 -9.90
C THR A 7 1.07 -18.91 -10.39
N GLY A 8 1.08 -19.42 -11.62
CA GLY A 8 -0.03 -20.22 -12.12
C GLY A 8 -0.09 -21.60 -11.46
N LEU A 9 -1.21 -22.29 -11.63
CA LEU A 9 -1.39 -23.66 -11.14
C LEU A 9 -0.46 -24.67 -11.85
N THR A 10 0.01 -24.35 -13.03
CA THR A 10 0.76 -25.26 -13.89
C THR A 10 2.27 -25.01 -13.87
N TYR A 11 2.72 -23.80 -13.61
CA TYR A 11 4.14 -23.47 -13.50
C TYR A 11 4.35 -22.17 -12.73
N ASN A 12 5.56 -21.98 -12.18
CA ASN A 12 5.94 -20.77 -11.51
C ASN A 12 6.29 -19.68 -12.50
N SER A 13 5.55 -18.55 -12.50
CA SER A 13 5.93 -17.34 -13.21
C SER A 13 6.94 -16.51 -12.42
N TRP A 14 7.59 -15.55 -13.09
CA TRP A 14 8.54 -14.64 -12.43
C TRP A 14 9.57 -15.34 -11.53
N PHE A 15 10.03 -16.53 -11.95
CA PHE A 15 11.03 -17.32 -11.22
C PHE A 15 10.61 -17.76 -9.82
N GLY A 16 9.31 -17.87 -9.56
CA GLY A 16 8.77 -18.30 -8.26
C GLY A 16 9.00 -17.33 -7.10
N LYS A 17 9.31 -16.07 -7.38
CA LYS A 17 9.44 -15.04 -6.36
C LYS A 17 8.08 -14.74 -5.72
N PHE A 18 8.08 -14.37 -4.44
CA PHE A 18 6.89 -13.90 -3.77
C PHE A 18 6.70 -12.41 -4.02
N HIS A 19 5.70 -12.08 -4.82
CA HIS A 19 5.38 -10.71 -5.19
C HIS A 19 4.37 -10.11 -4.21
N LEU A 20 4.84 -9.34 -3.23
CA LEU A 20 3.96 -8.70 -2.26
C LEU A 20 3.03 -7.67 -2.91
N GLU A 21 3.45 -7.07 -4.01
CA GLU A 21 2.60 -6.19 -4.81
C GLU A 21 1.32 -6.88 -5.31
N MET A 22 1.41 -8.17 -5.65
CA MET A 22 0.29 -8.96 -6.15
C MET A 22 -0.58 -9.55 -5.04
N THR A 23 -0.19 -9.41 -3.79
CA THR A 23 -0.90 -9.99 -2.64
C THR A 23 -2.36 -9.54 -2.57
N TRP A 24 -2.66 -8.30 -2.93
CA TRP A 24 -4.03 -7.79 -2.97
C TRP A 24 -4.91 -8.59 -3.93
N TRP A 25 -4.43 -8.84 -5.15
CA TRP A 25 -5.12 -9.62 -6.17
C TRP A 25 -5.40 -11.06 -5.76
N HIS A 26 -4.48 -11.64 -5.00
CA HIS A 26 -4.57 -13.03 -4.56
C HIS A 26 -5.44 -13.22 -3.33
N LEU A 27 -5.68 -12.19 -2.52
CA LEU A 27 -6.33 -12.32 -1.22
C LEU A 27 -7.62 -11.52 -1.04
N ALA A 28 -7.75 -10.33 -1.63
CA ALA A 28 -8.87 -9.43 -1.32
C ALA A 28 -10.25 -10.05 -1.64
N HIS A 29 -10.34 -10.85 -2.69
CA HIS A 29 -11.58 -11.52 -3.11
C HIS A 29 -12.15 -12.50 -2.06
N TYR A 30 -11.31 -13.08 -1.20
CA TYR A 30 -11.78 -13.96 -0.13
C TYR A 30 -12.69 -13.23 0.87
N GLY A 31 -12.44 -11.94 1.09
CA GLY A 31 -13.33 -11.11 1.90
C GLY A 31 -14.72 -10.97 1.28
N LEU A 32 -14.80 -10.78 -0.04
CA LEU A 32 -16.06 -10.70 -0.78
C LEU A 32 -16.80 -12.05 -0.83
N TRP A 33 -16.06 -13.13 -0.91
CA TRP A 33 -16.63 -14.49 -1.02
C TRP A 33 -16.96 -15.13 0.33
N ASN A 34 -16.90 -14.36 1.42
CA ASN A 34 -17.15 -14.86 2.78
C ASN A 34 -16.24 -16.05 3.15
N LYS A 35 -14.97 -15.98 2.75
CA LYS A 35 -13.93 -16.96 3.03
C LYS A 35 -12.69 -16.34 3.67
N PRO A 36 -12.85 -15.48 4.72
CA PRO A 36 -11.75 -14.74 5.32
C PRO A 36 -10.66 -15.65 5.90
N GLU A 37 -11.01 -16.88 6.31
CA GLU A 37 -10.09 -17.89 6.81
C GLU A 37 -9.02 -18.30 5.78
N CYS A 38 -9.33 -18.22 4.48
CA CYS A 38 -8.34 -18.46 3.42
C CYS A 38 -7.32 -17.34 3.34
N MET A 39 -7.77 -16.09 3.44
CA MET A 39 -6.91 -14.92 3.47
C MET A 39 -6.03 -14.91 4.73
N GLU A 40 -6.59 -15.21 5.89
CA GLU A 40 -5.87 -15.19 7.18
C GLU A 40 -4.68 -16.15 7.24
N LYS A 41 -4.72 -17.25 6.48
CA LYS A 41 -3.60 -18.21 6.40
C LYS A 41 -2.27 -17.54 5.97
N CYS A 42 -2.34 -16.46 5.18
CA CYS A 42 -1.16 -15.74 4.72
C CYS A 42 -0.63 -14.73 5.74
N PHE A 43 -1.45 -14.31 6.71
CA PHE A 43 -1.06 -13.28 7.68
C PHE A 43 0.08 -13.70 8.61
N GLY A 44 0.17 -15.00 8.93
CA GLY A 44 1.27 -15.52 9.74
C GLY A 44 2.65 -15.26 9.11
N TRP A 45 2.72 -15.24 7.78
CA TRP A 45 3.97 -14.89 7.11
C TRP A 45 4.35 -13.41 7.34
N PHE A 46 3.41 -12.49 7.26
CA PHE A 46 3.68 -11.07 7.55
C PHE A 46 4.17 -10.88 8.98
N LEU A 47 3.57 -11.56 9.96
CA LEU A 47 4.05 -11.51 11.35
C LEU A 47 5.46 -12.09 11.49
N TYR A 48 5.79 -13.13 10.76
CA TYR A 48 7.12 -13.72 10.73
C TYR A 48 8.14 -12.77 10.10
N ALA A 49 7.82 -12.20 8.93
CA ALA A 49 8.72 -11.36 8.15
C ALA A 49 8.90 -9.93 8.72
N GLN A 50 8.03 -9.48 9.64
CA GLN A 50 8.02 -8.09 10.13
C GLN A 50 9.36 -7.63 10.73
N LYS A 51 10.12 -8.53 11.36
CA LYS A 51 11.45 -8.19 11.92
C LYS A 51 12.41 -7.74 10.82
N LEU A 52 12.44 -8.49 9.73
CA LEU A 52 13.28 -8.17 8.58
C LEU A 52 12.77 -6.93 7.84
N ALA A 53 11.47 -6.81 7.70
CA ALA A 53 10.83 -5.64 7.09
C ALA A 53 11.10 -4.33 7.87
N ARG A 54 11.26 -4.39 9.20
CA ARG A 54 11.75 -3.26 10.03
C ARG A 54 13.22 -2.91 9.72
N GLN A 55 14.05 -3.92 9.53
CA GLN A 55 15.47 -3.70 9.17
C GLN A 55 15.59 -3.04 7.80
N ILE A 56 14.71 -3.41 6.86
CA ILE A 56 14.64 -2.80 5.54
C ILE A 56 14.23 -1.33 5.64
N ALA A 57 13.18 -1.01 6.40
CA ALA A 57 12.76 0.38 6.66
C ALA A 57 13.94 1.20 7.23
N LYS A 58 14.58 0.70 8.28
CA LYS A 58 15.72 1.37 8.92
C LYS A 58 16.89 1.59 7.95
N ARG A 59 17.22 0.60 7.10
CA ARG A 59 18.26 0.72 6.07
C ARG A 59 17.95 1.83 5.07
N GLN A 60 16.67 2.05 4.77
CA GLN A 60 16.21 3.12 3.89
C GLN A 60 16.03 4.48 4.60
N GLY A 61 16.32 4.57 5.91
CA GLY A 61 16.20 5.80 6.69
C GLY A 61 14.82 6.07 7.26
N PHE A 62 13.90 5.08 7.24
CA PHE A 62 12.53 5.21 7.71
C PHE A 62 12.25 4.41 8.99
N ASN A 63 11.24 4.86 9.73
CA ASN A 63 10.66 4.13 10.85
C ASN A 63 9.63 3.09 10.37
N GLY A 64 9.15 2.25 11.29
CA GLY A 64 8.07 1.31 11.00
C GLY A 64 8.50 0.06 10.24
N ILE A 65 7.64 -0.40 9.32
CA ILE A 65 7.82 -1.63 8.54
C ILE A 65 7.72 -1.31 7.05
N ARG A 66 8.75 -1.70 6.29
CA ARG A 66 8.79 -1.60 4.83
C ARG A 66 8.50 -2.96 4.20
N TRP A 67 7.36 -3.10 3.54
CA TRP A 67 7.03 -4.26 2.71
C TRP A 67 7.62 -4.09 1.31
N MET A 68 8.52 -5.00 0.93
CA MET A 68 9.22 -4.93 -0.35
C MET A 68 8.34 -5.42 -1.50
N LYS A 69 8.69 -5.08 -2.74
CA LYS A 69 8.01 -5.57 -3.94
C LYS A 69 8.02 -7.09 -4.00
N MET A 70 9.19 -7.68 -3.88
CA MET A 70 9.42 -9.12 -4.00
C MET A 70 10.34 -9.62 -2.90
N THR A 71 10.06 -10.81 -2.40
CA THR A 71 10.87 -11.49 -1.38
C THR A 71 11.05 -12.96 -1.69
N ASP A 72 11.97 -13.60 -0.98
CA ASP A 72 11.99 -15.04 -0.79
C ASP A 72 11.01 -15.45 0.33
N PRO A 73 10.84 -16.75 0.62
CA PRO A 73 9.97 -17.21 1.71
C PRO A 73 10.37 -16.70 3.10
N SER A 74 11.63 -16.37 3.33
CA SER A 74 12.10 -15.84 4.62
C SER A 74 11.87 -14.34 4.79
N GLY A 75 11.43 -13.65 3.73
CA GLY A 75 11.21 -12.21 3.71
C GLY A 75 12.43 -11.40 3.25
N ILE A 76 13.52 -12.06 2.83
CA ILE A 76 14.66 -11.38 2.23
C ILE A 76 14.26 -10.80 0.88
N GLU A 77 14.63 -9.54 0.66
CA GLU A 77 14.35 -8.83 -0.58
C GLU A 77 14.97 -9.55 -1.78
N ALA A 78 14.16 -9.88 -2.77
CA ALA A 78 14.62 -10.44 -4.03
C ALA A 78 15.18 -9.34 -4.95
N PRO A 79 16.21 -9.61 -5.76
CA PRO A 79 16.76 -8.64 -6.69
C PRO A 79 15.68 -8.10 -7.65
N SER A 80 15.64 -6.77 -7.79
CA SER A 80 14.73 -6.07 -8.70
C SER A 80 15.25 -4.67 -8.99
N ASN A 81 15.14 -4.23 -10.24
CA ASN A 81 15.54 -2.88 -10.64
C ASN A 81 14.64 -1.79 -10.04
N VAL A 82 13.41 -2.13 -9.68
CA VAL A 82 12.41 -1.20 -9.17
C VAL A 82 11.96 -1.52 -7.73
N GLY A 83 12.33 -2.68 -7.20
CA GLY A 83 11.78 -3.22 -5.96
C GLY A 83 11.93 -2.31 -4.75
N SER A 84 13.09 -1.65 -4.62
CA SER A 84 13.37 -0.74 -3.51
C SER A 84 12.58 0.57 -3.57
N TYR A 85 12.06 0.93 -4.74
CA TYR A 85 11.33 2.17 -4.99
C TYR A 85 9.82 1.99 -5.12
N LEU A 86 9.36 0.76 -5.37
CA LEU A 86 7.93 0.47 -5.51
C LEU A 86 7.23 0.57 -4.15
N ILE A 87 6.12 1.29 -4.08
CA ILE A 87 5.46 1.57 -2.80
C ILE A 87 3.99 1.13 -2.72
N TRP A 88 3.33 0.84 -3.83
CA TRP A 88 1.89 0.57 -3.82
C TRP A 88 1.48 -0.71 -3.07
N GLN A 89 2.40 -1.64 -2.82
CA GLN A 89 2.17 -2.82 -1.96
C GLN A 89 2.23 -2.49 -0.46
N GLN A 90 2.80 -1.35 -0.08
CA GLN A 90 3.00 -0.99 1.32
C GLN A 90 1.70 -1.01 2.14
N PRO A 91 0.56 -0.47 1.65
CA PRO A 91 -0.69 -0.46 2.38
C PRO A 91 -1.42 -1.81 2.43
N HIS A 92 -1.03 -2.82 1.67
CA HIS A 92 -1.78 -4.07 1.51
C HIS A 92 -2.11 -4.75 2.83
N PHE A 93 -1.14 -4.82 3.75
CA PHE A 93 -1.37 -5.45 5.05
C PHE A 93 -2.51 -4.75 5.84
N ILE A 94 -2.53 -3.42 5.84
CA ILE A 94 -3.57 -2.63 6.53
C ILE A 94 -4.94 -2.91 5.90
N TYR A 95 -5.02 -2.87 4.58
CA TYR A 95 -6.26 -3.09 3.84
C TYR A 95 -6.82 -4.50 4.06
N LEU A 96 -5.97 -5.52 3.94
CA LEU A 96 -6.37 -6.92 4.12
C LEU A 96 -6.77 -7.20 5.59
N ALA A 97 -6.07 -6.61 6.57
CA ALA A 97 -6.45 -6.67 7.98
C ALA A 97 -7.83 -6.06 8.22
N GLU A 98 -8.14 -4.93 7.58
CA GLU A 98 -9.48 -4.32 7.64
C GLU A 98 -10.55 -5.21 7.03
N LEU A 99 -10.27 -5.92 5.93
CA LEU A 99 -11.20 -6.89 5.36
C LEU A 99 -11.47 -8.05 6.33
N LEU A 100 -10.44 -8.59 7.00
CA LEU A 100 -10.63 -9.61 8.06
C LEU A 100 -11.50 -9.09 9.19
N TYR A 101 -11.21 -7.88 9.67
CA TYR A 101 -11.97 -7.25 10.75
C TYR A 101 -13.45 -7.08 10.38
N ARG A 102 -13.75 -6.66 9.15
CA ARG A 102 -15.11 -6.50 8.65
C ARG A 102 -15.84 -7.83 8.48
N ALA A 103 -15.12 -8.88 8.06
CA ALA A 103 -15.68 -10.22 7.88
C ALA A 103 -15.92 -10.98 9.20
N ALA A 104 -15.36 -10.50 10.31
CA ALA A 104 -15.51 -11.13 11.63
C ALA A 104 -16.98 -11.14 12.09
N LYS A 105 -17.43 -12.31 12.52
CA LYS A 105 -18.84 -12.62 12.84
C LYS A 105 -19.26 -12.17 14.27
N SER A 106 -18.28 -11.97 15.14
CA SER A 106 -18.53 -11.62 16.55
C SER A 106 -17.60 -10.52 17.06
N SER A 107 -17.99 -9.86 18.16
CA SER A 107 -17.12 -8.90 18.84
C SER A 107 -15.90 -9.55 19.46
N ALA A 108 -16.00 -10.81 19.90
CA ALA A 108 -14.87 -11.58 20.43
C ALA A 108 -13.82 -11.81 19.32
N GLU A 109 -14.25 -12.27 18.16
CA GLU A 109 -13.38 -12.46 17.00
C GLU A 109 -12.69 -11.16 16.56
N ARG A 110 -13.43 -10.03 16.52
CA ARG A 110 -12.84 -8.71 16.24
C ARG A 110 -11.77 -8.32 17.26
N LYS A 111 -12.00 -8.56 18.54
CA LYS A 111 -11.00 -8.29 19.60
C LYS A 111 -9.73 -9.11 19.41
N GLU A 112 -9.85 -10.39 19.06
CA GLU A 112 -8.69 -11.25 18.77
C GLU A 112 -7.92 -10.77 17.55
N LEU A 113 -8.59 -10.35 16.48
CA LEU A 113 -7.93 -9.77 15.30
C LEU A 113 -7.17 -8.48 15.64
N LEU A 114 -7.77 -7.59 16.43
CA LEU A 114 -7.09 -6.38 16.91
C LEU A 114 -5.85 -6.72 17.72
N LYS A 115 -5.96 -7.62 18.71
CA LYS A 115 -4.84 -8.07 19.53
C LYS A 115 -3.71 -8.65 18.68
N LYS A 116 -4.04 -9.38 17.64
CA LYS A 116 -3.09 -10.11 16.79
C LYS A 116 -2.39 -9.20 15.78
N TYR A 117 -3.10 -8.23 15.20
CA TYR A 117 -2.62 -7.51 14.02
C TYR A 117 -2.40 -6.00 14.21
N ALA A 118 -2.96 -5.38 15.26
CA ALA A 118 -2.87 -3.93 15.43
C ALA A 118 -1.42 -3.41 15.49
N GLY A 119 -0.52 -4.16 16.11
CA GLY A 119 0.90 -3.79 16.16
C GLY A 119 1.55 -3.72 14.78
N THR A 120 1.22 -4.66 13.89
CA THR A 120 1.75 -4.68 12.52
C THR A 120 1.08 -3.63 11.63
N VAL A 121 -0.24 -3.41 11.81
CA VAL A 121 -0.97 -2.31 11.14
C VAL A 121 -0.34 -0.97 11.51
N ASN A 122 -0.14 -0.71 12.80
CA ASN A 122 0.47 0.53 13.29
C ASN A 122 1.89 0.74 12.74
N ALA A 123 2.72 -0.31 12.77
CA ALA A 123 4.09 -0.21 12.29
C ALA A 123 4.17 -0.04 10.75
N THR A 124 3.20 -0.59 10.01
CA THR A 124 3.08 -0.37 8.56
C THR A 124 2.69 1.08 8.28
N ALA A 125 1.72 1.62 9.02
CA ALA A 125 1.29 3.01 8.89
C ALA A 125 2.38 4.00 9.32
N LEU A 126 3.18 3.66 10.33
CA LEU A 126 4.31 4.49 10.75
C LEU A 126 5.32 4.69 9.62
N PHE A 127 5.63 3.64 8.84
CA PHE A 127 6.46 3.79 7.64
C PHE A 127 5.79 4.72 6.62
N MET A 128 4.50 4.56 6.40
CA MET A 128 3.76 5.36 5.43
C MET A 128 3.73 6.84 5.80
N ALA A 129 3.58 7.13 7.10
CA ALA A 129 3.60 8.49 7.63
C ALA A 129 4.98 9.13 7.48
N ASP A 130 6.03 8.37 7.79
CA ASP A 130 7.43 8.83 7.72
C ASP A 130 7.90 9.02 6.27
N PHE A 131 7.35 8.24 5.34
CA PHE A 131 7.63 8.36 3.90
C PHE A 131 6.97 9.59 3.25
N ALA A 132 5.85 10.06 3.79
CA ALA A 132 5.14 11.22 3.27
C ALA A 132 5.90 12.51 3.62
N GLU A 133 6.48 13.17 2.62
CA GLU A 133 7.27 14.38 2.79
C GLU A 133 6.39 15.63 2.87
N TYR A 134 6.66 16.51 3.83
CA TYR A 134 5.93 17.78 3.95
C TYR A 134 6.49 18.86 3.03
N ASP A 135 5.68 19.28 2.06
CA ASP A 135 5.92 20.43 1.18
C ASP A 135 5.44 21.72 1.89
N SER A 136 6.35 22.40 2.58
CA SER A 136 6.04 23.61 3.36
C SER A 136 5.61 24.80 2.49
N ILE A 137 5.96 24.80 1.20
CA ILE A 137 5.59 25.88 0.28
C ILE A 137 4.10 25.82 -0.05
N ARG A 138 3.57 24.58 -0.20
CA ARG A 138 2.17 24.35 -0.57
C ARG A 138 1.31 23.86 0.59
N ASP A 139 1.87 23.76 1.79
CA ASP A 139 1.21 23.27 3.01
C ASP A 139 0.52 21.91 2.80
N ARG A 140 1.26 20.94 2.25
CA ARG A 140 0.73 19.60 1.92
C ARG A 140 1.77 18.51 2.10
N TYR A 141 1.33 17.26 2.24
CA TYR A 141 2.20 16.10 2.15
C TYR A 141 2.23 15.54 0.74
N ILE A 142 3.40 15.09 0.29
CA ILE A 142 3.65 14.53 -1.03
C ILE A 142 4.32 13.17 -0.92
N LEU A 143 4.14 12.34 -1.95
CA LEU A 143 4.90 11.11 -2.16
C LEU A 143 5.90 11.36 -3.28
N ARG A 144 7.20 11.23 -2.97
CA ARG A 144 8.28 11.34 -3.96
C ARG A 144 9.33 10.27 -3.76
N GLY A 145 10.29 10.16 -4.69
CA GLY A 145 11.37 9.18 -4.60
C GLY A 145 10.88 7.74 -4.73
N CYS A 146 9.75 7.54 -5.42
CA CYS A 146 9.11 6.25 -5.60
C CYS A 146 8.86 5.92 -7.07
N ILE A 147 8.77 4.63 -7.35
CA ILE A 147 8.25 4.12 -8.62
C ILE A 147 6.81 3.66 -8.33
N PRO A 148 5.81 4.14 -9.09
CA PRO A 148 4.42 3.70 -8.94
C PRO A 148 4.20 2.33 -9.60
N ALA A 149 2.95 1.83 -9.53
CA ALA A 149 2.56 0.64 -10.29
C ALA A 149 2.78 0.81 -11.81
N GLN A 150 2.78 2.04 -12.31
CA GLN A 150 3.23 2.39 -13.67
C GLN A 150 4.76 2.53 -13.70
N GLU A 151 5.47 1.44 -13.94
CA GLU A 151 6.91 1.30 -13.70
C GLU A 151 7.81 2.05 -14.69
N THR A 152 7.28 2.63 -15.77
CA THR A 152 8.02 3.54 -16.68
C THR A 152 8.28 4.92 -16.08
N LEU A 153 7.56 5.29 -15.01
CA LEU A 153 7.83 6.47 -14.22
C LEU A 153 9.05 6.24 -13.31
N LYS A 154 10.01 7.15 -13.33
CA LYS A 154 11.28 7.02 -12.61
C LYS A 154 11.19 7.61 -11.21
N ALA A 155 11.88 7.00 -10.24
CA ALA A 155 11.86 7.42 -8.85
C ALA A 155 12.37 8.86 -8.64
N ASP A 156 13.37 9.29 -9.40
CA ASP A 156 13.99 10.61 -9.29
C ASP A 156 13.08 11.77 -9.73
N SER A 157 12.07 11.47 -10.52
CA SER A 157 11.19 12.46 -11.15
C SER A 157 9.70 12.27 -10.85
N THR A 158 9.31 11.20 -10.17
CA THR A 158 7.91 10.92 -9.84
C THR A 158 7.49 11.63 -8.55
N ILE A 159 6.42 12.43 -8.65
CA ILE A 159 5.76 13.07 -7.50
C ILE A 159 4.26 12.78 -7.57
N ASN A 160 3.70 12.35 -6.46
CA ASN A 160 2.27 12.15 -6.27
C ASN A 160 1.60 11.28 -7.35
N PRO A 161 2.02 10.01 -7.53
CA PRO A 161 1.29 9.10 -8.40
C PRO A 161 -0.10 8.84 -7.80
N PRO A 162 -1.18 8.89 -8.60
CA PRO A 162 -2.56 8.98 -8.09
C PRO A 162 -3.03 7.73 -7.35
N PHE A 163 -2.68 6.54 -7.82
CA PHE A 163 -3.06 5.29 -7.16
C PHE A 163 -2.42 5.18 -5.77
N GLU A 164 -1.12 5.38 -5.71
CA GLU A 164 -0.35 5.32 -4.46
C GLU A 164 -0.82 6.38 -3.47
N LEU A 165 -1.03 7.60 -3.94
CA LEU A 165 -1.50 8.71 -3.11
C LEU A 165 -2.87 8.43 -2.52
N SER A 166 -3.81 7.96 -3.34
CA SER A 166 -5.15 7.57 -2.94
C SER A 166 -5.15 6.40 -1.95
N TYR A 167 -4.29 5.42 -2.18
CA TYR A 167 -4.15 4.26 -1.32
C TYR A 167 -3.49 4.61 0.02
N TRP A 168 -2.49 5.52 0.01
CA TRP A 168 -1.90 6.08 1.24
C TRP A 168 -2.96 6.71 2.12
N HIS A 169 -3.76 7.61 1.54
CA HIS A 169 -4.86 8.28 2.23
C HIS A 169 -5.83 7.28 2.87
N THR A 170 -6.33 6.32 2.10
CA THR A 170 -7.30 5.31 2.57
C THR A 170 -6.71 4.42 3.66
N ALA A 171 -5.47 3.97 3.50
CA ALA A 171 -4.85 3.06 4.45
C ALA A 171 -4.46 3.75 5.76
N LEU A 172 -3.99 4.99 5.74
CA LEU A 172 -3.76 5.75 6.96
C LEU A 172 -5.07 5.99 7.73
N GLN A 173 -6.18 6.29 7.05
CA GLN A 173 -7.50 6.37 7.70
C GLN A 173 -7.93 5.02 8.33
N MET A 174 -7.64 3.90 7.65
CA MET A 174 -7.91 2.57 8.23
C MET A 174 -7.04 2.31 9.45
N ALA A 175 -5.78 2.68 9.41
CA ALA A 175 -4.85 2.51 10.52
C ALA A 175 -5.27 3.34 11.75
N GLU A 176 -5.72 4.58 11.57
CA GLU A 176 -6.30 5.38 12.67
C GLU A 176 -7.52 4.69 13.29
N LYS A 177 -8.42 4.15 12.47
CA LYS A 177 -9.55 3.36 12.99
C LYS A 177 -9.10 2.15 13.80
N TRP A 178 -8.01 1.49 13.37
CA TRP A 178 -7.44 0.36 14.10
C TRP A 178 -6.84 0.78 15.44
N ARG A 179 -6.18 1.93 15.52
CA ARG A 179 -5.67 2.52 16.77
C ARG A 179 -6.82 2.79 17.75
N GLN A 180 -7.85 3.48 17.29
CA GLN A 180 -9.05 3.76 18.09
C GLN A 180 -9.72 2.48 18.61
N ARG A 181 -9.93 1.49 17.74
CA ARG A 181 -10.51 0.18 18.11
C ARG A 181 -9.65 -0.61 19.10
N SER A 182 -8.34 -0.39 19.09
CA SER A 182 -7.38 -1.03 19.99
C SER A 182 -7.22 -0.29 21.32
N GLY A 183 -7.94 0.80 21.54
CA GLY A 183 -7.84 1.62 22.76
C GLY A 183 -6.58 2.46 22.84
N ILE A 184 -5.90 2.67 21.71
CA ILE A 184 -4.77 3.61 21.62
C ILE A 184 -5.39 4.98 21.35
N ASP A 185 -5.54 5.77 22.39
CA ASP A 185 -6.04 7.15 22.32
C ASP A 185 -4.86 8.11 22.16
N ASP A 186 -4.51 8.39 20.91
CA ASP A 186 -3.41 9.27 20.57
C ASP A 186 -3.81 10.46 19.68
N LYS A 187 -5.07 10.82 19.73
CA LYS A 187 -5.63 12.03 19.13
C LYS A 187 -5.36 12.18 17.62
N GLY A 188 -5.34 11.08 16.89
CA GLY A 188 -5.14 11.10 15.44
C GLY A 188 -3.70 11.42 15.05
N GLU A 189 -2.77 10.54 15.39
CA GLU A 189 -1.33 10.70 15.11
C GLU A 189 -1.05 11.06 13.65
N TRP A 190 -1.86 10.52 12.73
CA TRP A 190 -1.68 10.75 11.29
C TRP A 190 -2.71 11.69 10.67
N ASP A 191 -3.60 12.31 11.47
CA ASP A 191 -4.65 13.19 10.95
C ASP A 191 -4.09 14.36 10.15
N SER A 192 -2.96 14.94 10.58
CA SER A 192 -2.31 16.01 9.82
C SER A 192 -1.90 15.56 8.42
N ILE A 193 -1.33 14.36 8.30
CA ILE A 193 -0.93 13.79 7.01
C ILE A 193 -2.17 13.49 6.17
N ILE A 194 -3.16 12.81 6.74
CA ILE A 194 -4.40 12.44 6.04
C ILE A 194 -5.12 13.67 5.49
N ASN A 195 -5.21 14.75 6.30
CA ASN A 195 -5.95 15.94 5.91
C ASN A 195 -5.19 16.84 4.93
N LYS A 196 -3.85 16.77 4.91
CA LYS A 196 -2.99 17.58 4.05
C LYS A 196 -2.30 16.78 2.94
N LEU A 197 -2.65 15.51 2.75
CA LEU A 197 -2.11 14.75 1.61
C LEU A 197 -2.55 15.43 0.30
N SER A 198 -1.63 15.52 -0.65
CA SER A 198 -1.89 16.20 -1.93
C SER A 198 -3.15 15.72 -2.61
N PRO A 199 -3.94 16.61 -3.24
CA PRO A 199 -4.97 16.19 -4.17
C PRO A 199 -4.33 15.48 -5.37
N LEU A 200 -5.11 14.67 -6.08
CA LEU A 200 -4.67 14.05 -7.33
C LEU A 200 -4.48 15.13 -8.40
N ALA A 201 -3.39 15.04 -9.14
CA ALA A 201 -3.11 15.98 -10.23
C ALA A 201 -3.90 15.64 -11.49
N PHE A 202 -4.34 16.65 -12.22
CA PHE A 202 -5.03 16.54 -13.49
C PHE A 202 -4.51 17.57 -14.51
N ASN A 203 -4.78 17.34 -15.79
CA ASN A 203 -4.45 18.25 -16.88
C ASN A 203 -5.54 19.32 -17.10
N GLU A 204 -5.38 20.15 -18.13
CA GLU A 204 -6.34 21.19 -18.50
C GLU A 204 -7.70 20.63 -18.92
N ASP A 205 -7.75 19.40 -19.43
CA ASP A 205 -8.98 18.69 -19.82
C ASP A 205 -9.65 17.97 -18.62
N SER A 206 -9.20 18.20 -17.39
CA SER A 206 -9.68 17.54 -16.17
C SER A 206 -9.43 16.03 -16.12
N LEU A 207 -8.46 15.52 -16.88
CA LEU A 207 -8.04 14.13 -16.84
C LEU A 207 -6.91 13.93 -15.83
N TYR A 208 -7.02 12.94 -14.98
CA TYR A 208 -5.98 12.62 -13.99
C TYR A 208 -4.67 12.22 -14.66
N LEU A 209 -3.57 12.70 -14.12
CA LEU A 209 -2.21 12.41 -14.60
C LEU A 209 -1.65 11.15 -13.94
N ALA A 210 -0.77 10.43 -14.61
CA ALA A 210 -0.05 9.27 -14.07
C ALA A 210 0.87 9.62 -12.88
N ALA A 211 1.31 10.88 -12.81
CA ALA A 211 1.95 11.52 -11.66
C ALA A 211 1.81 13.04 -11.83
N GLU A 212 1.95 13.80 -10.74
CA GLU A 212 1.91 15.28 -10.80
C GLU A 212 2.96 15.84 -11.78
N THR A 213 4.07 15.14 -11.91
CA THR A 213 5.19 15.48 -12.82
C THR A 213 5.06 14.92 -14.23
N ALA A 214 4.11 14.01 -14.48
CA ALA A 214 3.92 13.38 -15.80
C ALA A 214 2.89 14.14 -16.65
N LYS A 215 3.20 15.40 -17.03
CA LYS A 215 2.29 16.26 -17.79
C LYS A 215 1.88 15.72 -19.15
N ASN A 216 2.72 14.86 -19.74
CA ASN A 216 2.51 14.20 -21.03
C ASN A 216 1.91 12.78 -20.88
N THR A 217 1.17 12.51 -19.82
CA THR A 217 0.54 11.20 -19.51
C THR A 217 -0.15 10.56 -20.72
N TYR A 218 -0.86 11.34 -21.52
CA TYR A 218 -1.69 10.83 -22.63
C TYR A 218 -1.03 10.92 -24.00
N THR A 219 0.18 11.45 -24.09
CA THR A 219 0.87 11.69 -25.36
C THR A 219 2.23 11.01 -25.46
N ASP A 220 2.83 10.65 -24.35
CA ASP A 220 4.12 9.93 -24.31
C ASP A 220 3.87 8.43 -24.36
N ILE A 221 4.45 7.77 -25.37
CA ILE A 221 4.30 6.31 -25.58
C ILE A 221 4.74 5.49 -24.37
N ARG A 222 5.68 5.97 -23.57
CA ARG A 222 6.13 5.29 -22.35
C ARG A 222 4.98 5.17 -21.34
N PHE A 223 4.10 6.17 -21.27
CA PHE A 223 2.99 6.20 -20.32
C PHE A 223 1.72 5.57 -20.89
N THR A 224 1.50 5.68 -22.20
CA THR A 224 0.31 5.11 -22.85
C THR A 224 0.42 3.61 -23.12
N SER A 225 1.61 3.02 -23.04
CA SER A 225 1.86 1.59 -23.24
C SER A 225 2.21 0.80 -21.97
N ASP A 226 2.17 1.45 -20.80
CA ASP A 226 2.42 0.83 -19.50
C ASP A 226 1.10 0.55 -18.75
N HIS A 227 1.21 0.04 -17.54
CA HIS A 227 0.06 -0.20 -16.65
C HIS A 227 -0.74 1.08 -16.43
N PRO A 228 -2.06 1.09 -16.67
CA PRO A 228 -2.90 2.26 -16.42
C PRO A 228 -3.18 2.41 -14.91
N ALA A 229 -2.12 2.58 -14.11
CA ALA A 229 -2.15 2.51 -12.65
C ALA A 229 -3.09 3.54 -12.03
N LEU A 230 -3.31 4.69 -12.68
CA LEU A 230 -4.25 5.70 -12.23
C LEU A 230 -5.68 5.16 -12.05
N LEU A 231 -6.08 4.14 -12.85
CA LEU A 231 -7.38 3.47 -12.72
C LEU A 231 -7.50 2.69 -11.39
N GLY A 232 -6.39 2.31 -10.78
CA GLY A 232 -6.37 1.68 -9.46
C GLY A 232 -6.90 2.58 -8.34
N ALA A 233 -6.87 3.90 -8.53
CA ALA A 233 -7.48 4.85 -7.60
C ALA A 233 -9.02 4.78 -7.59
N LEU A 234 -9.63 4.22 -8.65
CA LEU A 234 -11.08 4.06 -8.81
C LEU A 234 -11.44 2.58 -8.91
N GLY A 235 -12.39 2.13 -8.11
CA GLY A 235 -12.99 0.80 -8.23
C GLY A 235 -12.22 -0.36 -7.60
N MET A 236 -10.90 -0.26 -7.43
CA MET A 236 -10.11 -1.26 -6.69
C MET A 236 -10.12 -1.01 -5.19
N MET A 237 -10.01 0.24 -4.80
CA MET A 237 -9.97 0.70 -3.42
C MET A 237 -11.28 1.38 -3.05
N PRO A 238 -11.59 1.47 -1.74
CA PRO A 238 -12.66 2.34 -1.28
C PRO A 238 -12.42 3.77 -1.76
N ASP A 239 -13.50 4.49 -2.02
CA ASP A 239 -13.43 5.88 -2.46
C ASP A 239 -12.54 6.72 -1.54
N SER A 240 -11.53 7.32 -2.11
CA SER A 240 -10.72 8.33 -1.44
C SER A 240 -11.34 9.72 -1.64
N LYS A 241 -11.31 10.56 -0.61
CA LYS A 241 -11.71 11.98 -0.72
C LYS A 241 -10.81 12.77 -1.69
N LEU A 242 -9.67 12.20 -2.08
CA LEU A 242 -8.75 12.81 -3.05
C LEU A 242 -9.26 12.71 -4.50
N ILE A 243 -10.26 11.86 -4.74
CA ILE A 243 -10.84 11.64 -6.08
C ILE A 243 -12.05 12.55 -6.23
N ASN A 244 -12.00 13.40 -7.23
CA ASN A 244 -13.14 14.17 -7.68
C ASN A 244 -13.94 13.32 -8.69
N LYS A 245 -15.23 13.07 -8.40
CA LYS A 245 -16.14 12.26 -9.23
C LYS A 245 -16.90 13.12 -10.21
#